data_d8ebea51c37fd40ebbdb6925a656b064
#
_entry.id   d8ebea51c37fd40ebbdb6925a656b064
#
_cell.length_a   1.000
_cell.length_b   1.000
_cell.length_c   1.000
_cell.angle_alpha   90.00
_cell.angle_beta   90.00
_cell.angle_gamma   90.00
#
_symmetry.space_group_name_H-M   'P 1'
#
loop_
_entity.id
_entity.type
_entity.pdbx_description
1 polymer ?
#
loop_
_entity_poly.entity_id
_entity_poly.type
_entity_poly.pdbx_seq_one_letter_code
_entity_poly.pdbx_strand_id
1 'polypeptide(L)'
;MVYFDNAATTFPKPPTVVSEVIRCMTSYCGNPGRSGHVLSLKAAEKIYDCREILAKTFGSNFPTNVVFTPNTTYALNIAINSLVKRKCHVLISDLEHNSVYRTVNSLTQKGIDYDIFTVDEQNVDNTLRSFKSKVRSNTCLVVCTHVSNVCGITLPIYEIGQLCRKMGIRFVVDAAQSAGTHKIDISSCNIDALCCPGHKGLYGPQGSGF
;
A
#
# COMPACT_ATOMS: atom_id res chain seq x y z
N MET A 1 -17.84 -13.73 -22.35
CA MET A 1 -17.11 -12.44 -22.37
C MET A 1 -15.68 -12.72 -21.91
N VAL A 2 -14.67 -12.25 -22.63
CA VAL A 2 -13.27 -12.31 -22.20
C VAL A 2 -12.91 -10.96 -21.63
N TYR A 3 -12.30 -10.93 -20.41
CA TYR A 3 -11.93 -9.71 -19.70
C TYR A 3 -10.42 -9.68 -19.45
N PHE A 4 -9.72 -8.72 -20.05
CA PHE A 4 -8.26 -8.59 -19.98
C PHE A 4 -7.76 -7.43 -19.13
N ASP A 5 -8.65 -6.70 -18.43
CA ASP A 5 -8.29 -5.51 -17.67
C ASP A 5 -8.28 -5.72 -16.13
N ASN A 6 -7.82 -6.91 -15.70
CA ASN A 6 -7.73 -7.23 -14.26
C ASN A 6 -6.75 -6.33 -13.49
N ALA A 7 -5.80 -5.71 -14.17
CA ALA A 7 -4.88 -4.75 -13.55
C ALA A 7 -5.59 -3.45 -13.10
N ALA A 8 -6.67 -3.07 -13.76
CA ALA A 8 -7.52 -1.95 -13.35
C ALA A 8 -8.42 -2.34 -12.17
N THR A 9 -9.13 -3.46 -12.29
CA THR A 9 -9.94 -4.10 -11.24
C THR A 9 -10.23 -5.54 -11.65
N THR A 10 -10.29 -6.46 -10.70
CA THR A 10 -10.56 -7.86 -11.03
C THR A 10 -12.04 -8.10 -11.36
N PHE A 11 -12.29 -8.89 -12.42
CA PHE A 11 -13.61 -9.35 -12.82
C PHE A 11 -13.54 -10.74 -13.47
N PRO A 12 -14.50 -11.67 -13.17
CA PRO A 12 -15.55 -11.53 -12.16
C PRO A 12 -15.02 -11.63 -10.73
N LYS A 13 -15.79 -11.11 -9.78
CA LYS A 13 -15.49 -11.32 -8.36
C LYS A 13 -15.85 -12.77 -7.97
N PRO A 14 -15.10 -13.41 -7.05
CA PRO A 14 -15.46 -14.73 -6.55
C PRO A 14 -16.88 -14.72 -5.98
N PRO A 15 -17.69 -15.79 -6.21
CA PRO A 15 -19.04 -15.88 -5.67
C PRO A 15 -19.11 -15.68 -4.16
N THR A 16 -18.09 -16.16 -3.42
CA THR A 16 -17.96 -15.99 -1.97
C THR A 16 -17.87 -14.53 -1.54
N VAL A 17 -17.20 -13.68 -2.32
CA VAL A 17 -17.12 -12.23 -2.06
C VAL A 17 -18.49 -11.59 -2.27
N VAL A 18 -19.16 -11.92 -3.37
CA VAL A 18 -20.48 -11.39 -3.68
C VAL A 18 -21.50 -11.79 -2.60
N SER A 19 -21.52 -13.08 -2.23
CA SER A 19 -22.45 -13.59 -1.21
C SER A 19 -22.21 -12.97 0.16
N GLU A 20 -20.94 -12.70 0.53
CA GLU A 20 -20.64 -12.07 1.82
C GLU A 20 -21.05 -10.59 1.86
N VAL A 21 -20.89 -9.85 0.74
CA VAL A 21 -21.40 -8.47 0.65
C VAL A 21 -22.94 -8.45 0.82
N ILE A 22 -23.66 -9.34 0.14
CA ILE A 22 -25.11 -9.47 0.28
C ILE A 22 -25.47 -9.81 1.73
N ARG A 23 -24.80 -10.80 2.33
CA ARG A 23 -25.03 -11.22 3.70
C ARG A 23 -24.76 -10.08 4.70
N CYS A 24 -23.72 -9.29 4.49
CA CYS A 24 -23.47 -8.10 5.31
C CYS A 24 -24.67 -7.15 5.24
N MET A 25 -25.10 -6.78 4.05
CA MET A 25 -26.19 -5.81 3.85
C MET A 25 -27.55 -6.28 4.42
N THR A 26 -27.81 -7.58 4.37
CA THR A 26 -29.13 -8.14 4.77
C THR A 26 -29.19 -8.63 6.21
N SER A 27 -28.05 -8.93 6.85
CA SER A 27 -28.07 -9.68 8.11
C SER A 27 -27.31 -9.02 9.28
N TYR A 28 -26.30 -8.19 9.03
CA TYR A 28 -25.48 -7.61 10.11
C TYR A 28 -24.86 -6.24 9.81
N CYS A 29 -25.44 -5.46 8.88
CA CYS A 29 -24.97 -4.11 8.56
C CYS A 29 -25.30 -3.12 9.68
N GLY A 30 -24.69 -3.31 10.86
CA GLY A 30 -24.75 -2.35 11.97
C GLY A 30 -23.57 -1.39 11.93
N ASN A 31 -23.70 -0.23 12.59
CA ASN A 31 -22.57 0.72 12.71
C ASN A 31 -21.56 0.17 13.74
N PRO A 32 -20.34 -0.23 13.33
CA PRO A 32 -19.35 -0.75 14.27
C PRO A 32 -18.87 0.35 15.23
N GLY A 33 -18.77 0.06 16.52
CA GLY A 33 -18.18 0.94 17.53
C GLY A 33 -19.09 2.04 18.09
N ARG A 34 -20.38 2.09 17.71
CA ARG A 34 -21.29 3.15 18.19
C ARG A 34 -22.29 2.69 19.26
N SER A 35 -22.50 1.41 19.40
CA SER A 35 -23.40 0.85 20.43
C SER A 35 -23.09 -0.62 20.72
N GLY A 36 -23.60 -1.14 21.85
CA GLY A 36 -23.41 -2.54 22.28
C GLY A 36 -24.47 -3.51 21.75
N HIS A 37 -25.33 -3.12 20.80
CA HIS A 37 -26.33 -4.07 20.27
C HIS A 37 -25.71 -5.09 19.31
N VAL A 38 -26.38 -6.23 19.15
CA VAL A 38 -25.87 -7.41 18.44
C VAL A 38 -25.36 -7.09 17.02
N LEU A 39 -26.04 -6.25 16.25
CA LEU A 39 -25.62 -5.93 14.88
C LEU A 39 -24.33 -5.09 14.85
N SER A 40 -24.18 -4.15 15.79
CA SER A 40 -22.95 -3.36 15.92
C SER A 40 -21.76 -4.23 16.30
N LEU A 41 -21.94 -5.15 17.24
CA LEU A 41 -20.90 -6.08 17.67
C LEU A 41 -20.48 -7.02 16.52
N LYS A 42 -21.44 -7.61 15.80
CA LYS A 42 -21.16 -8.45 14.63
C LYS A 42 -20.41 -7.70 13.53
N ALA A 43 -20.76 -6.45 13.24
CA ALA A 43 -20.04 -5.65 12.27
C ALA A 43 -18.60 -5.35 12.72
N ALA A 44 -18.41 -5.02 14.00
CA ALA A 44 -17.09 -4.78 14.57
C ALA A 44 -16.20 -6.05 14.54
N GLU A 45 -16.76 -7.21 14.87
CA GLU A 45 -16.09 -8.51 14.78
C GLU A 45 -15.60 -8.79 13.36
N LYS A 46 -16.46 -8.60 12.35
CA LYS A 46 -16.06 -8.81 10.95
C LYS A 46 -14.94 -7.88 10.47
N ILE A 47 -14.95 -6.63 10.92
CA ILE A 47 -13.87 -5.70 10.65
C ILE A 47 -12.57 -6.18 11.31
N TYR A 48 -12.64 -6.67 12.54
CA TYR A 48 -11.48 -7.16 13.27
C TYR A 48 -10.92 -8.45 12.65
N ASP A 49 -11.78 -9.42 12.32
CA ASP A 49 -11.41 -10.64 11.57
C ASP A 49 -10.64 -10.29 10.29
N CYS A 50 -11.13 -9.31 9.53
CA CYS A 50 -10.47 -8.86 8.31
C CYS A 50 -9.09 -8.26 8.59
N ARG A 51 -8.94 -7.46 9.66
CA ARG A 51 -7.64 -6.93 10.09
C ARG A 51 -6.65 -8.03 10.46
N GLU A 52 -7.11 -9.06 11.18
CA GLU A 52 -6.26 -10.21 11.55
C GLU A 52 -5.77 -10.96 10.31
N ILE A 53 -6.67 -11.24 9.36
CA ILE A 53 -6.33 -11.91 8.10
C ILE A 53 -5.30 -11.08 7.31
N LEU A 54 -5.53 -9.78 7.15
CA LEU A 54 -4.63 -8.90 6.43
C LEU A 54 -3.27 -8.78 7.13
N ALA A 55 -3.25 -8.58 8.44
CA ALA A 55 -2.02 -8.52 9.21
C ALA A 55 -1.20 -9.79 8.99
N LYS A 56 -1.80 -10.96 9.19
CA LYS A 56 -1.15 -12.26 8.98
C LYS A 56 -0.67 -12.45 7.53
N THR A 57 -1.47 -12.05 6.54
CA THR A 57 -1.14 -12.19 5.11
C THR A 57 0.12 -11.40 4.75
N PHE A 58 0.31 -10.23 5.34
CA PHE A 58 1.43 -9.34 5.05
C PHE A 58 2.55 -9.36 6.12
N GLY A 59 2.58 -10.37 6.98
CA GLY A 59 3.67 -10.58 7.95
C GLY A 59 3.67 -9.60 9.14
N SER A 60 2.50 -9.10 9.53
CA SER A 60 2.33 -8.29 10.73
C SER A 60 1.65 -9.09 11.85
N ASN A 61 2.09 -8.90 13.09
CA ASN A 61 1.45 -9.49 14.28
C ASN A 61 0.43 -8.53 14.94
N PHE A 62 0.17 -7.37 14.34
CA PHE A 62 -0.64 -6.31 14.94
C PHE A 62 -1.84 -5.96 14.06
N PRO A 63 -3.01 -6.61 14.24
CA PRO A 63 -4.24 -6.30 13.49
C PRO A 63 -4.68 -4.84 13.63
N THR A 64 -4.38 -4.22 14.76
CA THR A 64 -4.69 -2.80 15.03
C THR A 64 -3.94 -1.82 14.13
N ASN A 65 -2.84 -2.26 13.51
CA ASN A 65 -2.09 -1.44 12.56
C ASN A 65 -2.70 -1.45 11.16
N VAL A 66 -3.72 -2.26 10.90
CA VAL A 66 -4.45 -2.25 9.63
C VAL A 66 -5.51 -1.14 9.67
N VAL A 67 -5.36 -0.15 8.78
CA VAL A 67 -6.27 0.99 8.66
C VAL A 67 -6.99 0.91 7.32
N PHE A 68 -8.32 0.75 7.35
CA PHE A 68 -9.11 0.71 6.11
C PHE A 68 -9.28 2.09 5.50
N THR A 69 -9.18 2.14 4.18
CA THR A 69 -9.37 3.33 3.35
C THR A 69 -10.26 3.01 2.16
N PRO A 70 -10.83 4.01 1.46
CA PRO A 70 -11.64 3.76 0.26
C PRO A 70 -10.83 3.19 -0.91
N ASN A 71 -9.53 3.44 -0.96
CA ASN A 71 -8.64 3.03 -2.04
C ASN A 71 -7.17 3.26 -1.67
N THR A 72 -6.24 2.71 -2.46
CA THR A 72 -4.78 2.89 -2.28
C THR A 72 -4.35 4.35 -2.36
N THR A 73 -4.95 5.16 -3.22
CA THR A 73 -4.62 6.59 -3.35
C THR A 73 -4.80 7.30 -2.01
N TYR A 74 -5.90 6.99 -1.31
CA TYR A 74 -6.18 7.55 0.01
C TYR A 74 -5.18 7.06 1.05
N ALA A 75 -4.87 5.75 1.04
CA ALA A 75 -3.87 5.15 1.93
C ALA A 75 -2.49 5.81 1.74
N LEU A 76 -2.02 5.93 0.49
CA LEU A 76 -0.75 6.58 0.14
C LEU A 76 -0.70 8.04 0.59
N ASN A 77 -1.78 8.80 0.36
CA ASN A 77 -1.84 10.19 0.81
C ASN A 77 -1.72 10.30 2.34
N ILE A 78 -2.42 9.44 3.09
CA ILE A 78 -2.31 9.40 4.56
C ILE A 78 -0.89 9.03 4.96
N ALA A 79 -0.33 7.94 4.44
CA ALA A 79 1.00 7.44 4.81
C ALA A 79 2.08 8.49 4.51
N ILE A 80 2.12 9.02 3.29
CA ILE A 80 3.12 10.00 2.87
C ILE A 80 3.04 11.26 3.74
N ASN A 81 1.85 11.87 3.86
CA ASN A 81 1.71 13.11 4.64
C ASN A 81 1.97 12.93 6.14
N SER A 82 1.73 11.72 6.69
CA SER A 82 1.98 11.44 8.11
C SER A 82 3.45 11.20 8.43
N LEU A 83 4.22 10.67 7.47
CA LEU A 83 5.61 10.27 7.69
C LEU A 83 6.64 11.34 7.32
N VAL A 84 6.26 12.31 6.47
CA VAL A 84 7.16 13.42 6.13
C VAL A 84 7.35 14.38 7.29
N LYS A 85 8.56 14.94 7.41
CA LYS A 85 8.92 15.95 8.39
C LYS A 85 9.22 17.29 7.71
N ARG A 86 9.16 18.39 8.44
CA ARG A 86 9.55 19.70 7.90
C ARG A 86 11.01 19.68 7.42
N LYS A 87 11.27 20.28 6.26
CA LYS A 87 12.62 20.38 5.65
C LYS A 87 13.28 19.01 5.38
N CYS A 88 12.51 17.93 5.27
CA CYS A 88 13.06 16.66 4.84
C CYS A 88 13.06 16.53 3.31
N HIS A 89 13.72 15.48 2.85
CA HIS A 89 13.78 15.08 1.46
C HIS A 89 13.03 13.74 1.32
N VAL A 90 12.29 13.58 0.22
CA VAL A 90 11.58 12.35 -0.14
C VAL A 90 12.23 11.75 -1.39
N LEU A 91 12.40 10.45 -1.42
CA LEU A 91 12.92 9.74 -2.59
C LEU A 91 11.87 8.79 -3.13
N ILE A 92 11.59 8.86 -4.44
CA ILE A 92 10.62 8.01 -5.12
C ILE A 92 11.25 7.33 -6.33
N SER A 93 10.65 6.23 -6.84
CA SER A 93 11.10 5.61 -8.08
C SER A 93 10.54 6.35 -9.31
N ASP A 94 11.13 6.12 -10.48
CA ASP A 94 10.63 6.60 -11.77
C ASP A 94 9.43 5.81 -12.31
N LEU A 95 9.03 4.75 -11.62
CA LEU A 95 7.89 3.90 -11.99
C LEU A 95 6.63 4.16 -11.15
N GLU A 96 6.59 5.25 -10.40
CA GLU A 96 5.49 5.55 -9.49
C GLU A 96 4.18 5.87 -10.21
N HIS A 97 3.09 5.39 -9.63
CA HIS A 97 1.76 5.80 -10.03
C HIS A 97 1.49 7.27 -9.65
N ASN A 98 0.58 7.93 -10.38
CA ASN A 98 0.17 9.32 -10.13
C ASN A 98 -0.27 9.60 -8.67
N SER A 99 -0.78 8.60 -7.95
CA SER A 99 -1.15 8.72 -6.53
C SER A 99 0.03 9.03 -5.63
N VAL A 100 1.23 8.54 -5.96
CA VAL A 100 2.48 8.87 -5.27
C VAL A 100 3.05 10.17 -5.81
N TYR A 101 3.26 10.25 -7.14
CA TYR A 101 3.91 11.40 -7.77
C TYR A 101 3.21 12.73 -7.42
N ARG A 102 1.89 12.82 -7.60
CA ARG A 102 1.13 14.04 -7.30
C ARG A 102 1.19 14.40 -5.82
N THR A 103 1.09 13.41 -4.94
CA THR A 103 1.18 13.63 -3.51
C THR A 103 2.53 14.19 -3.12
N VAL A 104 3.63 13.57 -3.58
CA VAL A 104 4.99 14.02 -3.27
C VAL A 104 5.26 15.38 -3.90
N ASN A 105 4.85 15.61 -5.17
CA ASN A 105 5.03 16.89 -5.84
C ASN A 105 4.29 18.02 -5.10
N SER A 106 3.13 17.77 -4.50
CA SER A 106 2.41 18.79 -3.73
C SER A 106 3.15 19.21 -2.46
N LEU A 107 4.03 18.37 -1.93
CA LEU A 107 4.83 18.68 -0.74
C LEU A 107 5.90 19.76 -1.01
N THR A 108 6.28 19.99 -2.27
CA THR A 108 7.23 21.06 -2.62
C THR A 108 6.70 22.43 -2.24
N GLN A 109 5.38 22.64 -2.29
CA GLN A 109 4.72 23.85 -1.79
C GLN A 109 4.88 24.07 -0.28
N LYS A 110 5.23 23.00 0.46
CA LYS A 110 5.48 23.02 1.91
C LYS A 110 6.98 23.04 2.23
N GLY A 111 7.85 23.23 1.21
CA GLY A 111 9.31 23.26 1.35
C GLY A 111 9.92 21.87 1.61
N ILE A 112 9.30 20.81 1.09
CA ILE A 112 9.82 19.45 1.13
C ILE A 112 10.25 19.08 -0.29
N ASP A 113 11.54 18.84 -0.48
CA ASP A 113 12.12 18.46 -1.77
C ASP A 113 12.00 16.96 -2.02
N TYR A 114 12.05 16.56 -3.29
CA TYR A 114 12.15 15.16 -3.65
C TYR A 114 13.10 14.92 -4.82
N ASP A 115 13.64 13.72 -4.89
CA ASP A 115 14.38 13.21 -6.04
C ASP A 115 13.71 11.92 -6.56
N ILE A 116 14.07 11.56 -7.78
CA ILE A 116 13.62 10.33 -8.44
C ILE A 116 14.86 9.47 -8.71
N PHE A 117 14.82 8.21 -8.29
CA PHE A 117 15.84 7.23 -8.68
C PHE A 117 15.33 6.35 -9.82
N THR A 118 16.24 5.93 -10.69
CA THR A 118 15.94 5.14 -11.88
C THR A 118 15.95 3.65 -11.54
N VAL A 119 14.94 2.94 -12.03
CA VAL A 119 14.82 1.48 -11.94
C VAL A 119 15.37 0.85 -13.20
N ASP A 120 16.31 -0.07 -13.05
CA ASP A 120 16.86 -0.90 -14.13
C ASP A 120 16.16 -2.27 -14.07
N GLU A 121 15.39 -2.59 -15.11
CA GLU A 121 14.63 -3.83 -15.21
C GLU A 121 15.52 -5.08 -15.19
N GLN A 122 16.72 -4.97 -15.75
CA GLN A 122 17.60 -6.10 -15.96
C GLN A 122 18.65 -6.27 -14.84
N ASN A 123 18.87 -5.22 -14.05
CA ASN A 123 19.95 -5.23 -13.07
C ASN A 123 19.58 -4.50 -11.78
N VAL A 124 19.29 -5.30 -10.74
CA VAL A 124 18.97 -4.80 -9.39
C VAL A 124 20.09 -3.92 -8.82
N ASP A 125 21.36 -4.27 -9.06
CA ASP A 125 22.49 -3.47 -8.54
C ASP A 125 22.54 -2.07 -9.16
N ASN A 126 22.11 -1.91 -10.39
CA ASN A 126 21.99 -0.58 -11.02
C ASN A 126 20.88 0.24 -10.36
N THR A 127 19.73 -0.37 -10.10
CA THR A 127 18.63 0.24 -9.34
C THR A 127 19.13 0.69 -7.96
N LEU A 128 19.82 -0.18 -7.23
CA LEU A 128 20.34 0.13 -5.88
C LEU A 128 21.45 1.20 -5.92
N ARG A 129 22.25 1.24 -6.97
CA ARG A 129 23.26 2.33 -7.18
C ARG A 129 22.56 3.67 -7.43
N SER A 130 21.56 3.69 -8.32
CA SER A 130 20.75 4.88 -8.57
C SER A 130 20.08 5.37 -7.27
N PHE A 131 19.41 4.47 -6.53
CA PHE A 131 18.83 4.76 -5.23
C PHE A 131 19.84 5.42 -4.27
N LYS A 132 20.99 4.78 -4.05
CA LYS A 132 22.02 5.29 -3.12
C LYS A 132 22.55 6.66 -3.52
N SER A 133 22.69 6.91 -4.83
CA SER A 133 23.21 8.19 -5.36
C SER A 133 22.27 9.37 -5.12
N LYS A 134 20.98 9.11 -4.90
CA LYS A 134 19.94 10.11 -4.67
C LYS A 134 19.58 10.32 -3.20
N VAL A 135 20.05 9.45 -2.29
CA VAL A 135 19.85 9.64 -0.85
C VAL A 135 20.67 10.84 -0.37
N ARG A 136 20.01 11.73 0.38
CA ARG A 136 20.61 12.91 1.01
C ARG A 136 20.62 12.73 2.55
N SER A 137 21.43 13.52 3.23
CA SER A 137 21.51 13.48 4.71
C SER A 137 20.17 13.79 5.41
N ASN A 138 19.30 14.54 4.74
CA ASN A 138 17.95 14.86 5.22
C ASN A 138 16.84 14.00 4.57
N THR A 139 17.17 12.91 3.86
CA THR A 139 16.16 11.97 3.35
C THR A 139 15.45 11.30 4.51
N CYS A 140 14.14 11.48 4.60
CA CYS A 140 13.33 10.96 5.70
C CYS A 140 12.33 9.89 5.27
N LEU A 141 12.01 9.86 3.97
CA LEU A 141 10.99 8.97 3.41
C LEU A 141 11.42 8.47 2.03
N VAL A 142 11.21 7.18 1.81
CA VAL A 142 11.25 6.54 0.49
C VAL A 142 9.87 6.00 0.19
N VAL A 143 9.39 6.21 -1.03
CA VAL A 143 8.13 5.61 -1.52
C VAL A 143 8.42 4.88 -2.81
N CYS A 144 8.05 3.60 -2.87
CA CYS A 144 8.21 2.77 -4.08
C CYS A 144 6.93 2.02 -4.41
N THR A 145 6.58 1.97 -5.69
CA THR A 145 5.68 0.91 -6.16
C THR A 145 6.41 -0.43 -6.08
N HIS A 146 5.71 -1.51 -5.71
CA HIS A 146 6.31 -2.85 -5.74
C HIS A 146 6.27 -3.43 -7.16
N VAL A 147 5.16 -3.27 -7.86
CA VAL A 147 5.00 -3.67 -9.26
C VAL A 147 4.38 -2.53 -10.04
N SER A 148 5.04 -2.11 -11.12
CA SER A 148 4.55 -1.03 -11.98
C SER A 148 3.26 -1.44 -12.69
N ASN A 149 2.26 -0.58 -12.66
CA ASN A 149 1.00 -0.77 -13.38
C ASN A 149 1.12 -0.54 -14.89
N VAL A 150 2.22 0.04 -15.35
CA VAL A 150 2.45 0.37 -16.77
C VAL A 150 3.26 -0.72 -17.47
N CYS A 151 4.37 -1.14 -16.88
CA CYS A 151 5.32 -2.06 -17.51
C CYS A 151 5.45 -3.41 -16.80
N GLY A 152 4.83 -3.58 -15.61
CA GLY A 152 4.89 -4.84 -14.85
C GLY A 152 6.23 -5.13 -14.17
N ILE A 153 7.19 -4.20 -14.23
CA ILE A 153 8.50 -4.34 -13.58
C ILE A 153 8.29 -4.41 -12.06
N THR A 154 8.98 -5.38 -11.45
CA THR A 154 8.98 -5.59 -9.99
C THR A 154 10.21 -4.92 -9.38
N LEU A 155 10.01 -4.02 -8.42
CA LEU A 155 11.09 -3.35 -7.71
C LEU A 155 11.62 -4.22 -6.56
N PRO A 156 12.93 -4.14 -6.25
CA PRO A 156 13.58 -4.91 -5.19
C PRO A 156 13.29 -4.30 -3.80
N ILE A 157 12.03 -4.40 -3.36
CA ILE A 157 11.57 -3.77 -2.10
C ILE A 157 12.26 -4.33 -0.85
N TYR A 158 12.75 -5.57 -0.90
CA TYR A 158 13.51 -6.16 0.19
C TYR A 158 14.85 -5.42 0.36
N GLU A 159 15.63 -5.32 -0.70
CA GLU A 159 16.95 -4.67 -0.70
C GLU A 159 16.84 -3.17 -0.37
N ILE A 160 15.86 -2.49 -0.94
CA ILE A 160 15.58 -1.07 -0.66
C ILE A 160 15.20 -0.90 0.82
N GLY A 161 14.33 -1.74 1.35
CA GLY A 161 13.93 -1.70 2.75
C GLY A 161 15.08 -1.94 3.72
N GLN A 162 16.02 -2.88 3.40
CA GLN A 162 17.24 -3.07 4.19
C GLN A 162 18.12 -1.80 4.20
N LEU A 163 18.23 -1.11 3.07
CA LEU A 163 18.97 0.15 2.99
C LEU A 163 18.27 1.25 3.79
N CYS A 164 16.96 1.41 3.63
CA CYS A 164 16.16 2.36 4.40
C CYS A 164 16.34 2.15 5.90
N ARG A 165 16.25 0.90 6.36
CA ARG A 165 16.44 0.54 7.78
C ARG A 165 17.82 0.94 8.30
N LYS A 166 18.88 0.64 7.54
CA LYS A 166 20.27 1.00 7.89
C LYS A 166 20.48 2.51 7.98
N MET A 167 19.79 3.28 7.17
CA MET A 167 19.91 4.74 7.09
C MET A 167 18.91 5.48 7.99
N GLY A 168 18.02 4.78 8.70
CA GLY A 168 16.98 5.38 9.53
C GLY A 168 15.90 6.13 8.74
N ILE A 169 15.67 5.73 7.47
CA ILE A 169 14.70 6.32 6.55
C ILE A 169 13.41 5.51 6.61
N ARG A 170 12.25 6.18 6.63
CA ARG A 170 10.94 5.53 6.54
C ARG A 170 10.69 5.00 5.14
N PHE A 171 10.02 3.85 5.05
CA PHE A 171 9.77 3.18 3.79
C PHE A 171 8.27 2.87 3.61
N VAL A 172 7.69 3.45 2.54
CA VAL A 172 6.30 3.23 2.12
C VAL A 172 6.30 2.46 0.81
N VAL A 173 5.46 1.43 0.73
CA VAL A 173 5.30 0.61 -0.48
C VAL A 173 3.88 0.72 -1.02
N ASP A 174 3.78 1.13 -2.28
CA ASP A 174 2.55 0.99 -3.07
C ASP A 174 2.46 -0.43 -3.62
N ALA A 175 1.59 -1.26 -3.03
CA ALA A 175 1.37 -2.62 -3.44
C ALA A 175 0.09 -2.80 -4.28
N ALA A 176 -0.32 -1.75 -5.00
CA ALA A 176 -1.57 -1.76 -5.76
C ALA A 176 -1.66 -2.88 -6.80
N GLN A 177 -0.54 -3.29 -7.39
CA GLN A 177 -0.50 -4.37 -8.37
C GLN A 177 -0.02 -5.71 -7.80
N SER A 178 0.64 -5.69 -6.65
CA SER A 178 1.29 -6.87 -6.09
C SER A 178 0.55 -7.53 -4.93
N ALA A 179 -0.29 -6.79 -4.20
CA ALA A 179 -1.08 -7.35 -3.11
C ALA A 179 -2.01 -8.46 -3.61
N GLY A 180 -1.87 -9.66 -3.04
CA GLY A 180 -2.62 -10.86 -3.43
C GLY A 180 -2.01 -11.65 -4.59
N THR A 181 -0.98 -11.13 -5.28
CA THR A 181 -0.30 -11.83 -6.40
C THR A 181 1.17 -12.13 -6.09
N HIS A 182 1.81 -11.30 -5.29
CA HIS A 182 3.19 -11.47 -4.83
C HIS A 182 3.23 -11.63 -3.32
N LYS A 183 4.20 -12.41 -2.83
CA LYS A 183 4.45 -12.51 -1.40
C LYS A 183 5.11 -11.21 -0.94
N ILE A 184 4.49 -10.54 0.02
CA ILE A 184 5.02 -9.34 0.69
C ILE A 184 5.02 -9.62 2.17
N ASP A 185 6.16 -9.43 2.82
CA ASP A 185 6.30 -9.51 4.27
C ASP A 185 6.84 -8.17 4.78
N ILE A 186 5.98 -7.44 5.48
CA ILE A 186 6.26 -6.09 6.00
C ILE A 186 7.49 -6.09 6.90
N SER A 187 7.61 -7.12 7.74
CA SER A 187 8.69 -7.21 8.73
C SER A 187 10.04 -7.46 8.07
N SER A 188 10.13 -8.45 7.18
CA SER A 188 11.37 -8.79 6.49
C SER A 188 11.82 -7.70 5.51
N CYS A 189 10.88 -7.02 4.85
CA CYS A 189 11.16 -5.91 3.94
C CYS A 189 11.35 -4.56 4.65
N ASN A 190 11.25 -4.50 5.99
CA ASN A 190 11.34 -3.27 6.77
C ASN A 190 10.41 -2.14 6.27
N ILE A 191 9.17 -2.49 5.91
CA ILE A 191 8.17 -1.56 5.41
C ILE A 191 7.49 -0.88 6.60
N ASP A 192 7.47 0.46 6.62
CA ASP A 192 6.76 1.25 7.64
C ASP A 192 5.27 1.40 7.31
N ALA A 193 4.92 1.49 6.03
CA ALA A 193 3.53 1.48 5.59
C ALA A 193 3.38 0.76 4.24
N LEU A 194 2.46 -0.19 4.17
CA LEU A 194 2.05 -0.91 2.96
C LEU A 194 0.67 -0.43 2.55
N CYS A 195 0.53 0.08 1.33
CA CYS A 195 -0.74 0.62 0.82
C CYS A 195 -1.30 -0.28 -0.29
N CYS A 196 -2.52 -0.77 -0.11
CA CYS A 196 -3.13 -1.76 -0.98
C CYS A 196 -4.58 -1.42 -1.33
N PRO A 197 -5.06 -1.74 -2.56
CA PRO A 197 -6.48 -1.75 -2.87
C PRO A 197 -7.08 -3.11 -2.52
N GLY A 198 -8.32 -3.14 -2.09
CA GLY A 198 -9.04 -4.40 -1.90
C GLY A 198 -9.53 -5.01 -3.22
N HIS A 199 -9.75 -4.20 -4.26
CA HIS A 199 -10.50 -4.59 -5.46
C HIS A 199 -9.69 -5.16 -6.63
N LYS A 200 -8.36 -5.27 -6.48
CA LYS A 200 -7.45 -5.88 -7.47
C LYS A 200 -7.10 -7.32 -7.06
N GLY A 201 -5.84 -7.65 -6.87
CA GLY A 201 -5.38 -9.01 -6.56
C GLY A 201 -5.99 -9.64 -5.29
N LEU A 202 -6.58 -8.85 -4.41
CA LEU A 202 -7.33 -9.35 -3.24
C LEU A 202 -8.81 -9.66 -3.54
N TYR A 203 -9.31 -9.39 -4.74
CA TYR A 203 -10.66 -9.71 -5.23
C TYR A 203 -11.81 -9.07 -4.45
N GLY A 204 -11.56 -8.14 -3.56
CA GLY A 204 -12.58 -7.41 -2.81
C GLY A 204 -13.41 -6.45 -3.67
N PRO A 205 -14.46 -5.83 -3.11
CA PRO A 205 -15.27 -4.84 -3.81
C PRO A 205 -14.49 -3.54 -4.09
N GLN A 206 -14.89 -2.81 -5.12
CA GLN A 206 -14.44 -1.44 -5.32
C GLN A 206 -14.84 -0.56 -4.13
N GLY A 207 -14.08 0.52 -3.88
CA GLY A 207 -14.29 1.36 -2.70
C GLY A 207 -13.65 0.80 -1.43
N SER A 208 -12.75 -0.18 -1.55
CA SER A 208 -11.99 -0.77 -0.45
C SER A 208 -10.49 -0.70 -0.68
N GLY A 209 -9.74 -0.44 0.42
CA GLY A 209 -8.28 -0.41 0.48
C GLY A 209 -7.80 -0.33 1.93
N PHE A 210 -6.52 -0.36 2.14
CA PHE A 210 -5.87 -0.26 3.45
C PHE A 210 -4.40 0.16 3.32
#